data_bdfe7fb9a6ce1e6a6fd782932dc48dd2
#
_entry.id   bdfe7fb9a6ce1e6a6fd782932dc48dd2
#
_cell.length_a   1.000
_cell.length_b   1.000
_cell.length_c   1.000
_cell.angle_alpha   90.00
_cell.angle_beta   90.00
_cell.angle_gamma   90.00
#
_symmetry.space_group_name_H-M   'P 1'
#
loop_
_entity.id
_entity.type
_entity.pdbx_description
1 polymer ?
#
loop_
_entity_poly.entity_id
_entity_poly.type
_entity_poly.pdbx_seq_one_letter_code
_entity_poly.pdbx_strand_id
1 'polypeptide(L)'
;MRAGTATKSDELRARLELTGARQQQLAARDTLQSAAFALGRVVGADVPIGAKAPATLEPAPLALSDSAVVQLAVTSAPAVEAAQAAREAGSATVRASRTLYLPNVRLTGGYNWARESQVIGAVRPGWQLALGTSLPLFNGFLREDAITRAEANAHVTRSTALDVQRQVRSDAARLVTALHFAEENVALAEEAVKAAQEDLRVQTERYRAGISTALDELTSQVALTQAELGRVAARYNYQVTRASLEALVGRTL
;
A
#
# COMPACT_ATOMS: atom_id res chain seq x y z
N MET A 1 -0.73 -32.35 44.31
CA MET A 1 -2.14 -32.04 44.63
C MET A 1 -2.26 -31.89 46.14
N ARG A 2 -2.53 -30.67 46.62
CA ARG A 2 -2.96 -30.50 48.01
C ARG A 2 -4.42 -30.98 48.08
N ALA A 3 -4.72 -31.80 49.03
CA ALA A 3 -6.00 -32.47 49.15
C ALA A 3 -7.17 -31.47 49.20
N GLY A 4 -8.11 -31.56 48.26
CA GLY A 4 -9.47 -31.08 48.40
C GLY A 4 -9.96 -29.98 47.51
N THR A 5 -9.17 -29.33 46.62
CA THR A 5 -9.61 -28.14 45.87
C THR A 5 -9.60 -28.28 44.35
N ALA A 6 -8.96 -29.27 43.77
CA ALA A 6 -8.94 -29.48 42.32
C ALA A 6 -9.33 -30.89 41.93
N THR A 7 -10.21 -30.99 40.92
CA THR A 7 -10.69 -32.30 40.42
C THR A 7 -9.83 -32.76 39.23
N LYS A 8 -9.94 -34.08 38.87
CA LYS A 8 -9.31 -34.58 37.63
C LYS A 8 -9.80 -33.88 36.38
N SER A 9 -11.04 -33.41 36.40
CA SER A 9 -11.62 -32.58 35.30
C SER A 9 -10.90 -31.25 35.15
N ASP A 10 -10.51 -30.60 36.23
CA ASP A 10 -9.80 -29.30 36.20
C ASP A 10 -8.39 -29.49 35.62
N GLU A 11 -7.70 -30.57 35.95
CA GLU A 11 -6.41 -30.91 35.33
C GLU A 11 -6.53 -31.13 33.81
N LEU A 12 -7.56 -31.86 33.38
CA LEU A 12 -7.78 -32.10 31.93
C LEU A 12 -8.12 -30.82 31.16
N ARG A 13 -8.92 -29.93 31.75
CA ARG A 13 -9.22 -28.62 31.17
C ARG A 13 -7.97 -27.73 31.02
N ALA A 14 -7.16 -27.66 32.09
CA ALA A 14 -5.91 -26.91 32.03
C ALA A 14 -4.94 -27.44 30.96
N ARG A 15 -4.89 -28.79 30.79
CA ARG A 15 -4.11 -29.40 29.69
C ARG A 15 -4.66 -29.06 28.30
N LEU A 16 -5.99 -29.03 28.16
CA LEU A 16 -6.65 -28.65 26.90
C LEU A 16 -6.32 -27.21 26.55
N GLU A 17 -6.44 -26.27 27.48
CA GLU A 17 -6.08 -24.86 27.29
C GLU A 17 -4.60 -24.71 26.95
N LEU A 18 -3.70 -25.40 27.64
CA LEU A 18 -2.27 -25.39 27.30
C LEU A 18 -2.01 -25.85 25.85
N THR A 19 -2.71 -26.91 25.43
CA THR A 19 -2.56 -27.46 24.08
C THR A 19 -3.09 -26.46 23.04
N GLY A 20 -4.24 -25.85 23.30
CA GLY A 20 -4.80 -24.78 22.47
C GLY A 20 -3.86 -23.57 22.34
N ALA A 21 -3.30 -23.13 23.47
CA ALA A 21 -2.33 -22.01 23.47
C ALA A 21 -1.06 -22.33 22.66
N ARG A 22 -0.57 -23.59 22.75
CA ARG A 22 0.57 -24.04 21.93
C ARG A 22 0.26 -24.09 20.44
N GLN A 23 -0.95 -24.49 20.04
CA GLN A 23 -1.39 -24.46 18.66
C GLN A 23 -1.46 -23.01 18.14
N GLN A 24 -2.02 -22.09 18.91
CA GLN A 24 -2.03 -20.66 18.58
C GLN A 24 -0.63 -20.09 18.44
N GLN A 25 0.30 -20.46 19.33
CA GLN A 25 1.69 -20.05 19.24
C GLN A 25 2.37 -20.54 17.96
N LEU A 26 2.13 -21.81 17.56
CA LEU A 26 2.66 -22.36 16.32
C LEU A 26 2.10 -21.62 15.10
N ALA A 27 0.80 -21.37 15.05
CA ALA A 27 0.15 -20.62 13.98
C ALA A 27 0.69 -19.17 13.89
N ALA A 28 0.91 -18.52 15.02
CA ALA A 28 1.51 -17.19 15.06
C ALA A 28 2.95 -17.15 14.53
N ARG A 29 3.75 -18.19 14.84
CA ARG A 29 5.12 -18.34 14.30
C ARG A 29 5.12 -18.57 12.80
N ASP A 30 4.23 -19.39 12.28
CA ASP A 30 4.07 -19.62 10.85
C ASP A 30 3.68 -18.32 10.13
N THR A 31 2.72 -17.58 10.67
CA THR A 31 2.30 -16.27 10.14
C THR A 31 3.46 -15.26 10.14
N LEU A 32 4.25 -15.21 11.23
CA LEU A 32 5.43 -14.35 11.31
C LEU A 32 6.47 -14.70 10.25
N GLN A 33 6.74 -15.98 10.05
CA GLN A 33 7.71 -16.44 9.06
C GLN A 33 7.23 -16.15 7.64
N SER A 34 5.96 -16.38 7.35
CA SER A 34 5.34 -16.03 6.07
C SER A 34 5.39 -14.53 5.79
N ALA A 35 5.11 -13.70 6.80
CA ALA A 35 5.22 -12.24 6.70
C ALA A 35 6.68 -11.78 6.46
N ALA A 36 7.66 -12.44 7.08
CA ALA A 36 9.09 -12.14 6.86
C ALA A 36 9.53 -12.44 5.42
N PHE A 37 9.07 -13.53 4.81
CA PHE A 37 9.29 -13.81 3.38
C PHE A 37 8.59 -12.80 2.48
N ALA A 38 7.34 -12.44 2.79
CA ALA A 38 6.60 -11.44 2.03
C ALA A 38 7.29 -10.06 2.08
N LEU A 39 7.79 -9.66 3.26
CA LEU A 39 8.56 -8.42 3.42
C LEU A 39 9.87 -8.47 2.60
N GLY A 40 10.63 -9.58 2.68
CA GLY A 40 11.85 -9.78 1.89
C GLY A 40 11.59 -9.56 0.40
N ARG A 41 10.52 -10.17 -0.12
CA ARG A 41 10.12 -10.00 -1.53
C ARG A 41 9.81 -8.55 -1.89
N VAL A 42 9.09 -7.81 -1.04
CA VAL A 42 8.71 -6.40 -1.29
C VAL A 42 9.92 -5.48 -1.28
N VAL A 43 10.90 -5.77 -0.39
CA VAL A 43 12.14 -4.98 -0.27
C VAL A 43 13.18 -5.40 -1.31
N GLY A 44 12.94 -6.51 -2.04
CA GLY A 44 13.88 -7.03 -3.06
C GLY A 44 15.05 -7.82 -2.46
N ALA A 45 14.85 -8.41 -1.28
CA ALA A 45 15.85 -9.28 -0.66
C ALA A 45 15.55 -10.77 -0.93
N ASP A 46 16.59 -11.56 -1.14
CA ASP A 46 16.49 -13.00 -1.36
C ASP A 46 16.31 -13.83 -0.08
N VAL A 47 16.29 -13.16 1.07
CA VAL A 47 16.16 -13.78 2.39
C VAL A 47 14.97 -13.20 3.17
N PRO A 48 14.39 -13.97 4.11
CA PRO A 48 13.34 -13.43 4.97
C PRO A 48 13.89 -12.29 5.84
N ILE A 49 13.16 -11.17 5.89
CA ILE A 49 13.53 -10.00 6.67
C ILE A 49 12.58 -9.85 7.85
N GLY A 50 13.13 -9.72 9.05
CA GLY A 50 12.37 -9.36 10.24
C GLY A 50 12.23 -7.85 10.37
N ALA A 51 11.00 -7.38 10.64
CA ALA A 51 10.79 -5.99 11.01
C ALA A 51 11.11 -5.77 12.49
N LYS A 52 11.82 -4.67 12.79
CA LYS A 52 11.98 -4.23 14.19
C LYS A 52 10.71 -3.53 14.64
N ALA A 53 10.17 -3.93 15.78
CA ALA A 53 9.05 -3.22 16.37
C ALA A 53 9.43 -1.74 16.60
N PRO A 54 8.53 -0.78 16.32
CA PRO A 54 8.79 0.63 16.65
C PRO A 54 8.96 0.80 18.16
N ALA A 55 9.68 1.85 18.55
CA ALA A 55 9.98 2.12 19.96
C ALA A 55 8.71 2.35 20.79
N THR A 56 7.69 2.96 20.17
CA THR A 56 6.37 3.16 20.77
C THR A 56 5.29 2.74 19.78
N LEU A 57 4.26 2.05 20.29
CA LEU A 57 3.04 1.71 19.55
C LEU A 57 1.86 2.59 19.97
N GLU A 58 2.14 3.62 20.77
CA GLU A 58 1.11 4.54 21.23
C GLU A 58 0.57 5.38 20.05
N PRO A 59 -0.74 5.65 20.02
CA PRO A 59 -1.32 6.58 19.07
C PRO A 59 -0.68 7.97 19.23
N ALA A 60 -0.23 8.55 18.12
CA ALA A 60 0.23 9.92 18.08
C ALA A 60 -0.78 10.75 17.27
N PRO A 61 -1.31 11.86 17.82
CA PRO A 61 -2.29 12.67 17.11
C PRO A 61 -1.72 13.20 15.78
N LEU A 62 -2.59 13.36 14.80
CA LEU A 62 -2.22 14.01 13.54
C LEU A 62 -1.82 15.47 13.80
N ALA A 63 -0.72 15.90 13.20
CA ALA A 63 -0.26 17.30 13.30
C ALA A 63 -1.16 18.27 12.52
N LEU A 64 -1.95 17.77 11.58
CA LEU A 64 -2.84 18.51 10.69
C LEU A 64 -4.30 18.19 10.98
N SER A 65 -5.19 19.13 10.70
CA SER A 65 -6.63 18.88 10.75
C SER A 65 -7.06 17.90 9.65
N ASP A 66 -8.14 17.18 9.85
CA ASP A 66 -8.69 16.19 8.91
C ASP A 66 -8.89 16.78 7.50
N SER A 67 -9.46 17.98 7.42
CA SER A 67 -9.66 18.69 6.17
C SER A 67 -8.33 19.04 5.48
N ALA A 68 -7.30 19.40 6.26
CA ALA A 68 -5.99 19.71 5.72
C ALA A 68 -5.28 18.46 5.17
N VAL A 69 -5.43 17.31 5.85
CA VAL A 69 -4.91 16.01 5.36
C VAL A 69 -5.59 15.61 4.06
N VAL A 70 -6.92 15.71 3.98
CA VAL A 70 -7.67 15.41 2.75
C VAL A 70 -7.27 16.34 1.60
N GLN A 71 -7.14 17.64 1.86
CA GLN A 71 -6.70 18.59 0.83
C GLN A 71 -5.26 18.31 0.39
N LEU A 72 -4.39 17.97 1.33
CA LEU A 72 -3.02 17.60 1.05
C LEU A 72 -2.95 16.35 0.14
N ALA A 73 -3.73 15.31 0.43
CA ALA A 73 -3.81 14.12 -0.40
C ALA A 73 -4.21 14.46 -1.85
N VAL A 74 -5.22 15.32 -2.05
CA VAL A 74 -5.67 15.73 -3.40
C VAL A 74 -4.59 16.49 -4.17
N THR A 75 -3.68 17.18 -3.49
CA THR A 75 -2.64 18.01 -4.14
C THR A 75 -1.30 17.29 -4.32
N SER A 76 -0.95 16.37 -3.42
CA SER A 76 0.39 15.75 -3.36
C SER A 76 0.42 14.23 -3.50
N ALA A 77 -0.76 13.57 -3.61
CA ALA A 77 -0.78 12.12 -3.78
C ALA A 77 -0.07 11.69 -5.07
N PRO A 78 0.84 10.70 -5.03
CA PRO A 78 1.55 10.22 -6.20
C PRO A 78 0.61 9.75 -7.33
N ALA A 79 -0.54 9.19 -6.98
CA ALA A 79 -1.56 8.77 -7.95
C ALA A 79 -2.16 9.97 -8.70
N VAL A 80 -2.37 11.12 -8.03
CA VAL A 80 -2.88 12.34 -8.66
C VAL A 80 -1.81 12.94 -9.58
N GLU A 81 -0.56 12.98 -9.13
CA GLU A 81 0.56 13.47 -9.93
C GLU A 81 0.75 12.63 -11.21
N ALA A 82 0.73 11.30 -11.08
CA ALA A 82 0.79 10.40 -12.23
C ALA A 82 -0.38 10.60 -13.21
N ALA A 83 -1.60 10.80 -12.71
CA ALA A 83 -2.77 11.04 -13.55
C ALA A 83 -2.73 12.41 -14.26
N GLN A 84 -2.18 13.43 -13.61
CA GLN A 84 -1.94 14.74 -14.23
C GLN A 84 -0.88 14.65 -15.32
N ALA A 85 0.23 13.96 -15.10
CA ALA A 85 1.25 13.70 -16.11
C ALA A 85 0.68 12.95 -17.34
N ALA A 86 -0.17 11.94 -17.11
CA ALA A 86 -0.86 11.23 -18.19
C ALA A 86 -1.80 12.14 -18.99
N ARG A 87 -2.52 13.05 -18.33
CA ARG A 87 -3.36 14.07 -18.99
C ARG A 87 -2.51 15.02 -19.85
N GLU A 88 -1.36 15.46 -19.34
CA GLU A 88 -0.44 16.32 -20.09
C GLU A 88 0.14 15.61 -21.30
N ALA A 89 0.52 14.35 -21.17
CA ALA A 89 0.97 13.49 -22.27
C ALA A 89 -0.12 13.33 -23.35
N GLY A 90 -1.39 13.11 -22.93
CA GLY A 90 -2.53 13.09 -23.85
C GLY A 90 -2.68 14.39 -24.65
N SER A 91 -2.59 15.54 -23.98
CA SER A 91 -2.65 16.85 -24.64
C SER A 91 -1.45 17.11 -25.56
N ALA A 92 -0.26 16.63 -25.21
CA ALA A 92 0.93 16.69 -26.04
C ALA A 92 0.78 15.84 -27.31
N THR A 93 0.15 14.66 -27.19
CA THR A 93 -0.16 13.80 -28.34
C THR A 93 -1.09 14.48 -29.34
N VAL A 94 -2.10 15.24 -28.88
CA VAL A 94 -2.95 16.05 -29.76
C VAL A 94 -2.13 17.10 -30.51
N ARG A 95 -1.24 17.82 -29.80
CA ARG A 95 -0.34 18.80 -30.44
C ARG A 95 0.56 18.13 -31.47
N ALA A 96 1.14 16.98 -31.14
CA ALA A 96 1.97 16.20 -32.06
C ALA A 96 1.19 15.72 -33.30
N SER A 97 -0.05 15.24 -33.13
CA SER A 97 -0.90 14.84 -34.26
C SER A 97 -1.22 16.03 -35.21
N ARG A 98 -1.40 17.22 -34.66
CA ARG A 98 -1.61 18.43 -35.48
C ARG A 98 -0.38 18.85 -36.30
N THR A 99 0.84 18.43 -35.89
CA THR A 99 2.05 18.66 -36.69
C THR A 99 2.10 17.87 -38.00
N LEU A 100 1.22 16.86 -38.18
CA LEU A 100 1.06 16.16 -39.46
C LEU A 100 0.59 17.07 -40.62
N TYR A 101 0.10 18.28 -40.33
CA TYR A 101 -0.19 19.28 -41.33
C TYR A 101 1.04 20.13 -41.72
N LEU A 102 2.17 19.98 -41.01
CA LEU A 102 3.39 20.66 -41.31
C LEU A 102 4.27 19.83 -42.26
N PRO A 103 5.12 20.47 -43.08
CA PRO A 103 6.09 19.76 -43.92
C PRO A 103 7.04 18.94 -43.04
N ASN A 104 7.27 17.68 -43.42
CA ASN A 104 8.32 16.87 -42.82
C ASN A 104 9.67 17.28 -43.45
N VAL A 105 10.60 17.70 -42.59
CA VAL A 105 11.97 18.03 -43.02
C VAL A 105 12.91 16.94 -42.54
N ARG A 106 13.64 16.33 -43.45
CA ARG A 106 14.59 15.27 -43.19
C ARG A 106 15.98 15.64 -43.67
N LEU A 107 16.94 15.61 -42.78
CA LEU A 107 18.35 15.72 -43.09
C LEU A 107 18.97 14.31 -42.96
N THR A 108 19.56 13.82 -44.05
CA THR A 108 20.29 12.53 -44.08
C THR A 108 21.74 12.76 -44.43
N GLY A 109 22.62 12.23 -43.63
CA GLY A 109 24.04 12.23 -43.88
C GLY A 109 24.58 10.76 -43.93
N GLY A 110 25.45 10.48 -44.87
CA GLY A 110 26.03 9.17 -44.98
C GLY A 110 27.45 9.25 -45.58
N TYR A 111 28.25 8.30 -45.25
CA TYR A 111 29.56 8.06 -45.88
C TYR A 111 29.52 6.68 -46.55
N ASN A 112 29.66 6.68 -47.88
CA ASN A 112 29.70 5.46 -48.67
C ASN A 112 31.14 5.07 -48.89
N TRP A 113 31.52 3.90 -48.44
CA TRP A 113 32.80 3.27 -48.76
C TRP A 113 32.52 1.88 -49.34
N ALA A 114 32.18 1.81 -50.58
CA ALA A 114 32.02 0.55 -51.28
C ALA A 114 33.27 0.29 -52.10
N ARG A 115 33.87 -0.86 -51.87
CA ARG A 115 34.95 -1.41 -52.73
C ARG A 115 34.29 -2.38 -53.71
N GLU A 116 33.81 -1.86 -54.81
CA GLU A 116 33.33 -2.72 -55.88
C GLU A 116 34.24 -2.57 -57.11
N SER A 117 34.92 -3.63 -57.44
CA SER A 117 36.10 -3.62 -58.33
C SER A 117 35.80 -4.03 -59.79
N GLN A 118 34.54 -4.10 -60.24
CA GLN A 118 34.26 -4.62 -61.59
C GLN A 118 33.11 -3.94 -62.38
N VAL A 119 32.68 -2.75 -62.03
CA VAL A 119 31.67 -2.06 -62.86
C VAL A 119 32.19 -0.68 -63.31
N ILE A 120 32.12 -0.46 -64.63
CA ILE A 120 32.40 0.85 -65.24
C ILE A 120 31.35 1.84 -64.69
N GLY A 121 31.78 2.71 -63.79
CA GLY A 121 30.91 3.62 -63.01
C GLY A 121 31.09 3.47 -61.51
N ALA A 122 32.20 2.95 -61.02
CA ALA A 122 32.50 2.69 -59.62
C ALA A 122 32.13 3.90 -58.73
N VAL A 123 31.28 3.67 -57.73
CA VAL A 123 30.92 4.66 -56.68
C VAL A 123 32.22 4.98 -55.92
N ARG A 124 32.66 6.22 -56.02
CA ARG A 124 33.81 6.73 -55.27
C ARG A 124 33.42 6.85 -53.79
N PRO A 125 34.27 6.46 -52.87
CA PRO A 125 33.99 6.73 -51.44
C PRO A 125 33.83 8.25 -51.26
N GLY A 126 32.78 8.60 -50.56
CA GLY A 126 32.47 10.01 -50.35
C GLY A 126 31.35 10.25 -49.35
N TRP A 127 31.27 11.50 -48.90
CA TRP A 127 30.21 11.98 -48.03
C TRP A 127 29.01 12.34 -48.89
N GLN A 128 27.84 11.95 -48.39
CA GLN A 128 26.57 12.37 -48.95
C GLN A 128 25.78 13.10 -47.85
N LEU A 129 25.32 14.31 -48.15
CA LEU A 129 24.39 15.08 -47.33
C LEU A 129 23.17 15.43 -48.20
N ALA A 130 22.00 15.01 -47.74
CA ALA A 130 20.76 15.30 -48.43
C ALA A 130 19.73 15.91 -47.46
N LEU A 131 19.17 17.06 -47.89
CA LEU A 131 18.06 17.70 -47.23
C LEU A 131 16.81 17.47 -48.08
N GLY A 132 15.80 16.80 -47.50
CA GLY A 132 14.52 16.53 -48.14
C GLY A 132 13.38 17.19 -47.37
N THR A 133 12.38 17.68 -48.06
CA THR A 133 11.12 18.08 -47.45
C THR A 133 9.97 17.40 -48.18
N SER A 134 8.96 16.95 -47.42
CA SER A 134 7.75 16.34 -47.98
C SER A 134 6.51 16.82 -47.23
N LEU A 135 5.46 17.15 -47.97
CA LEU A 135 4.15 17.49 -47.44
C LEU A 135 3.10 16.75 -48.26
N PRO A 136 2.43 15.74 -47.68
CA PRO A 136 1.34 15.06 -48.36
C PRO A 136 0.12 15.99 -48.41
N LEU A 137 -0.30 16.41 -49.59
CA LEU A 137 -1.48 17.29 -49.75
C LEU A 137 -2.79 16.53 -49.43
N PHE A 138 -2.86 15.27 -49.80
CA PHE A 138 -3.98 14.38 -49.50
C PHE A 138 -3.44 12.99 -49.10
N ASN A 139 -3.97 12.42 -48.00
CA ASN A 139 -3.54 11.12 -47.47
C ASN A 139 -4.73 10.20 -47.10
N GLY A 140 -5.90 10.40 -47.75
CA GLY A 140 -7.09 9.58 -47.47
C GLY A 140 -7.69 9.78 -46.08
N PHE A 141 -7.65 11.01 -45.55
CA PHE A 141 -8.16 11.39 -44.21
C PHE A 141 -7.41 10.75 -43.03
N LEU A 142 -6.25 10.13 -43.23
CA LEU A 142 -5.47 9.51 -42.16
C LEU A 142 -5.01 10.52 -41.09
N ARG A 143 -4.76 11.78 -41.46
CA ARG A 143 -4.40 12.86 -40.53
C ARG A 143 -5.57 13.22 -39.61
N GLU A 144 -6.74 13.40 -40.24
CA GLU A 144 -7.98 13.78 -39.57
C GLU A 144 -8.39 12.68 -38.56
N ASP A 145 -8.32 11.44 -38.99
CA ASP A 145 -8.56 10.27 -38.10
C ASP A 145 -7.56 10.21 -36.94
N ALA A 146 -6.25 10.42 -37.21
CA ALA A 146 -5.23 10.45 -36.18
C ALA A 146 -5.47 11.57 -35.14
N ILE A 147 -5.88 12.77 -35.60
CA ILE A 147 -6.20 13.89 -34.70
C ILE A 147 -7.45 13.58 -33.88
N THR A 148 -8.52 13.08 -34.52
CA THR A 148 -9.76 12.70 -33.82
C THR A 148 -9.51 11.64 -32.75
N ARG A 149 -8.69 10.62 -33.03
CA ARG A 149 -8.29 9.61 -32.04
C ARG A 149 -7.47 10.22 -30.92
N ALA A 150 -6.52 11.11 -31.23
CA ALA A 150 -5.71 11.78 -30.21
C ALA A 150 -6.58 12.66 -29.29
N GLU A 151 -7.55 13.39 -29.85
CA GLU A 151 -8.49 14.21 -29.08
C GLU A 151 -9.41 13.35 -28.20
N ALA A 152 -9.96 12.25 -28.74
CA ALA A 152 -10.73 11.32 -27.94
C ALA A 152 -9.92 10.74 -26.77
N ASN A 153 -8.67 10.33 -27.02
CA ASN A 153 -7.78 9.83 -25.95
C ASN A 153 -7.44 10.92 -24.91
N ALA A 154 -7.22 12.16 -25.34
CA ALA A 154 -7.00 13.30 -24.42
C ALA A 154 -8.23 13.59 -23.55
N HIS A 155 -9.44 13.42 -24.07
CA HIS A 155 -10.67 13.50 -23.28
C HIS A 155 -10.76 12.35 -22.23
N VAL A 156 -10.40 11.13 -22.60
CA VAL A 156 -10.34 9.99 -21.68
C VAL A 156 -9.35 10.26 -20.55
N THR A 157 -8.10 10.62 -20.88
CA THR A 157 -7.06 10.87 -19.85
C THR A 157 -7.43 12.03 -18.94
N ARG A 158 -8.10 13.08 -19.45
CA ARG A 158 -8.62 14.19 -18.64
C ARG A 158 -9.71 13.71 -17.65
N SER A 159 -10.65 12.91 -18.13
CA SER A 159 -11.73 12.37 -17.28
C SER A 159 -11.18 11.42 -16.22
N THR A 160 -10.21 10.57 -16.58
CA THR A 160 -9.50 9.70 -15.65
C THR A 160 -8.76 10.50 -14.57
N ALA A 161 -8.08 11.59 -14.92
CA ALA A 161 -7.40 12.43 -13.95
C ALA A 161 -8.37 13.07 -12.93
N LEU A 162 -9.54 13.49 -13.37
CA LEU A 162 -10.59 14.01 -12.47
C LEU A 162 -11.17 12.90 -11.58
N ASP A 163 -11.31 11.70 -12.10
CA ASP A 163 -11.80 10.55 -11.33
C ASP A 163 -10.80 10.14 -10.25
N VAL A 164 -9.51 10.03 -10.59
CA VAL A 164 -8.44 9.75 -9.62
C VAL A 164 -8.41 10.79 -8.49
N GLN A 165 -8.58 12.09 -8.80
CA GLN A 165 -8.67 13.12 -7.76
C GLN A 165 -9.85 12.90 -6.80
N ARG A 166 -11.03 12.52 -7.33
CA ARG A 166 -12.21 12.22 -6.51
C ARG A 166 -11.99 10.97 -5.67
N GLN A 167 -11.40 9.95 -6.26
CA GLN A 167 -11.07 8.71 -5.58
C GLN A 167 -10.11 8.96 -4.41
N VAL A 168 -9.00 9.67 -4.64
CA VAL A 168 -8.02 10.01 -3.61
C VAL A 168 -8.66 10.83 -2.49
N ARG A 169 -9.54 11.79 -2.81
CA ARG A 169 -10.29 12.55 -1.81
C ARG A 169 -11.15 11.64 -0.94
N SER A 170 -11.90 10.73 -1.55
CA SER A 170 -12.76 9.77 -0.85
C SER A 170 -11.94 8.82 0.03
N ASP A 171 -10.84 8.28 -0.50
CA ASP A 171 -9.96 7.37 0.22
C ASP A 171 -9.25 8.06 1.40
N ALA A 172 -8.81 9.31 1.22
CA ALA A 172 -8.22 10.11 2.29
C ALA A 172 -9.24 10.35 3.42
N ALA A 173 -10.46 10.76 3.09
CA ALA A 173 -11.52 10.98 4.08
C ALA A 173 -11.85 9.68 4.83
N ARG A 174 -11.95 8.56 4.11
CA ARG A 174 -12.19 7.23 4.70
C ARG A 174 -11.06 6.81 5.64
N LEU A 175 -9.79 7.01 5.23
CA LEU A 175 -8.63 6.63 6.04
C LEU A 175 -8.48 7.52 7.29
N VAL A 176 -8.77 8.82 7.19
CA VAL A 176 -8.81 9.73 8.37
C VAL A 176 -9.86 9.26 9.37
N THR A 177 -11.08 8.96 8.90
CA THR A 177 -12.13 8.41 9.76
C THR A 177 -11.73 7.05 10.37
N ALA A 178 -11.13 6.17 9.59
CA ALA A 178 -10.65 4.88 10.07
C ALA A 178 -9.52 5.04 11.11
N LEU A 179 -8.69 6.06 10.99
CA LEU A 179 -7.63 6.35 11.95
C LEU A 179 -8.20 6.78 13.31
N HIS A 180 -9.23 7.66 13.33
CA HIS A 180 -9.92 8.04 14.56
C HIS A 180 -10.57 6.82 15.24
N PHE A 181 -11.27 5.97 14.48
CA PHE A 181 -11.81 4.73 15.04
C PHE A 181 -10.75 3.78 15.56
N ALA A 182 -9.60 3.70 14.89
CA ALA A 182 -8.50 2.88 15.39
C ALA A 182 -7.90 3.45 16.67
N GLU A 183 -7.83 4.77 16.82
CA GLU A 183 -7.39 5.45 18.05
C GLU A 183 -8.35 5.16 19.22
N GLU A 184 -9.66 5.34 19.01
CA GLU A 184 -10.67 5.01 20.02
C GLU A 184 -10.62 3.52 20.40
N ASN A 185 -10.42 2.63 19.42
CA ASN A 185 -10.31 1.19 19.69
C ASN A 185 -9.08 0.84 20.53
N VAL A 186 -7.98 1.57 20.41
CA VAL A 186 -6.81 1.40 21.30
C VAL A 186 -7.18 1.76 22.74
N ALA A 187 -7.88 2.87 22.96
CA ALA A 187 -8.33 3.29 24.28
C ALA A 187 -9.27 2.25 24.93
N LEU A 188 -10.26 1.77 24.16
CA LEU A 188 -11.18 0.71 24.63
C LEU A 188 -10.45 -0.61 24.95
N ALA A 189 -9.48 -1.00 24.13
CA ALA A 189 -8.69 -2.20 24.37
C ALA A 189 -7.82 -2.08 25.64
N GLU A 190 -7.35 -0.89 25.97
CA GLU A 190 -6.61 -0.63 27.22
C GLU A 190 -7.52 -0.71 28.46
N GLU A 191 -8.73 -0.19 28.36
CA GLU A 191 -9.74 -0.35 29.43
C GLU A 191 -10.12 -1.82 29.63
N ALA A 192 -10.28 -2.57 28.52
CA ALA A 192 -10.56 -4.01 28.58
C ALA A 192 -9.45 -4.79 29.31
N VAL A 193 -8.17 -4.45 29.06
CA VAL A 193 -7.04 -5.07 29.77
C VAL A 193 -7.09 -4.74 31.26
N LYS A 194 -7.35 -3.49 31.64
CA LYS A 194 -7.47 -3.08 33.06
C LYS A 194 -8.59 -3.82 33.77
N ALA A 195 -9.75 -3.94 33.13
CA ALA A 195 -10.90 -4.67 33.66
C ALA A 195 -10.59 -6.16 33.82
N ALA A 196 -9.99 -6.79 32.82
CA ALA A 196 -9.62 -8.21 32.88
C ALA A 196 -8.53 -8.50 33.93
N GLN A 197 -7.57 -7.58 34.12
CA GLN A 197 -6.57 -7.68 35.18
C GLN A 197 -7.20 -7.66 36.57
N GLU A 198 -8.15 -6.76 36.79
CA GLU A 198 -8.84 -6.65 38.09
C GLU A 198 -9.74 -7.85 38.32
N ASP A 199 -10.46 -8.33 37.30
CA ASP A 199 -11.26 -9.56 37.39
C ASP A 199 -10.40 -10.78 37.81
N LEU A 200 -9.28 -10.98 37.12
CA LEU A 200 -8.34 -12.05 37.45
C LEU A 200 -7.83 -11.91 38.90
N ARG A 201 -7.49 -10.69 39.35
CA ARG A 201 -7.05 -10.43 40.70
C ARG A 201 -8.13 -10.88 41.73
N VAL A 202 -9.38 -10.46 41.52
CA VAL A 202 -10.50 -10.81 42.37
C VAL A 202 -10.76 -12.32 42.36
N GLN A 203 -10.76 -12.97 41.20
CA GLN A 203 -11.00 -14.42 41.10
C GLN A 203 -9.87 -15.22 41.75
N THR A 204 -8.63 -14.78 41.62
CA THR A 204 -7.48 -15.43 42.31
C THR A 204 -7.61 -15.34 43.83
N GLU A 205 -8.03 -14.19 44.38
CA GLU A 205 -8.27 -14.04 45.83
C GLU A 205 -9.45 -14.92 46.31
N ARG A 206 -10.55 -14.94 45.57
CA ARG A 206 -11.71 -15.78 45.88
C ARG A 206 -11.36 -17.26 45.82
N TYR A 207 -10.56 -17.70 44.84
CA TYR A 207 -10.09 -19.07 44.75
C TYR A 207 -9.20 -19.45 45.96
N ARG A 208 -8.28 -18.56 46.36
CA ARG A 208 -7.45 -18.75 47.55
C ARG A 208 -8.24 -18.84 48.83
N ALA A 209 -9.36 -18.11 48.92
CA ALA A 209 -10.29 -18.14 50.02
C ALA A 209 -11.24 -19.36 49.99
N GLY A 210 -11.20 -20.19 48.93
CA GLY A 210 -12.10 -21.32 48.74
C GLY A 210 -13.53 -20.98 48.34
N ILE A 211 -13.78 -19.71 47.85
CA ILE A 211 -15.10 -19.16 47.51
C ILE A 211 -15.40 -19.31 46.00
N SER A 212 -14.37 -19.51 45.16
CA SER A 212 -14.54 -19.77 43.73
C SER A 212 -13.82 -21.02 43.29
N THR A 213 -14.08 -21.47 42.06
CA THR A 213 -13.49 -22.69 41.48
C THR A 213 -12.21 -22.38 40.69
N ALA A 214 -11.37 -23.42 40.47
CA ALA A 214 -10.22 -23.30 39.56
C ALA A 214 -10.65 -22.93 38.11
N LEU A 215 -11.89 -23.27 37.74
CA LEU A 215 -12.43 -22.92 36.43
C LEU A 215 -12.68 -21.42 36.30
N ASP A 216 -13.18 -20.77 37.38
CA ASP A 216 -13.43 -19.31 37.36
C ASP A 216 -12.11 -18.55 37.20
N GLU A 217 -11.06 -18.95 37.94
CA GLU A 217 -9.73 -18.36 37.81
C GLU A 217 -9.12 -18.58 36.41
N LEU A 218 -9.23 -19.79 35.86
CA LEU A 218 -8.76 -20.09 34.51
C LEU A 218 -9.50 -19.28 33.45
N THR A 219 -10.82 -19.13 33.62
CA THR A 219 -11.64 -18.30 32.68
C THR A 219 -11.18 -16.83 32.69
N SER A 220 -10.95 -16.25 33.85
CA SER A 220 -10.42 -14.90 33.99
C SER A 220 -8.99 -14.76 33.42
N GLN A 221 -8.15 -15.78 33.58
CA GLN A 221 -6.80 -15.81 32.99
C GLN A 221 -6.87 -15.81 31.44
N VAL A 222 -7.78 -16.61 30.86
CA VAL A 222 -8.02 -16.63 29.40
C VAL A 222 -8.56 -15.29 28.93
N ALA A 223 -9.50 -14.68 29.68
CA ALA A 223 -10.05 -13.38 29.36
C ALA A 223 -8.98 -12.28 29.35
N LEU A 224 -8.06 -12.27 30.33
CA LEU A 224 -6.93 -11.36 30.36
C LEU A 224 -6.02 -11.55 29.14
N THR A 225 -5.66 -12.79 28.83
CA THR A 225 -4.83 -13.10 27.66
C THR A 225 -5.47 -12.60 26.36
N GLN A 226 -6.78 -12.79 26.22
CA GLN A 226 -7.56 -12.29 25.08
C GLN A 226 -7.55 -10.76 25.00
N ALA A 227 -7.74 -10.07 26.13
CA ALA A 227 -7.70 -8.60 26.19
C ALA A 227 -6.31 -8.05 25.83
N GLU A 228 -5.24 -8.69 26.32
CA GLU A 228 -3.86 -8.31 25.97
C GLU A 228 -3.55 -8.48 24.48
N LEU A 229 -3.98 -9.59 23.88
CA LEU A 229 -3.88 -9.82 22.43
C LEU A 229 -4.69 -8.77 21.65
N GLY A 230 -5.91 -8.45 22.11
CA GLY A 230 -6.75 -7.41 21.54
C GLY A 230 -6.07 -6.03 21.56
N ARG A 231 -5.43 -5.65 22.67
CA ARG A 231 -4.66 -4.41 22.78
C ARG A 231 -3.49 -4.34 21.79
N VAL A 232 -2.71 -5.42 21.69
CA VAL A 232 -1.61 -5.50 20.72
C VAL A 232 -2.15 -5.35 19.29
N ALA A 233 -3.21 -6.07 18.95
CA ALA A 233 -3.84 -5.98 17.63
C ALA A 233 -4.38 -4.58 17.33
N ALA A 234 -5.03 -3.92 18.29
CA ALA A 234 -5.55 -2.56 18.13
C ALA A 234 -4.41 -1.54 17.85
N ARG A 235 -3.32 -1.60 18.63
CA ARG A 235 -2.16 -0.72 18.45
C ARG A 235 -1.49 -0.90 17.08
N TYR A 236 -1.31 -2.14 16.61
CA TYR A 236 -0.77 -2.39 15.28
C TYR A 236 -1.73 -1.97 14.17
N ASN A 237 -3.04 -2.17 14.36
CA ASN A 237 -4.04 -1.70 13.39
C ASN A 237 -4.01 -0.17 13.23
N TYR A 238 -3.85 0.57 14.33
CA TYR A 238 -3.63 2.02 14.28
C TYR A 238 -2.40 2.37 13.43
N GLN A 239 -1.25 1.73 13.67
CA GLN A 239 -0.02 1.99 12.91
C GLN A 239 -0.17 1.65 11.41
N VAL A 240 -0.83 0.55 11.08
CA VAL A 240 -1.09 0.16 9.68
C VAL A 240 -2.02 1.17 8.99
N THR A 241 -3.07 1.61 9.69
CA THR A 241 -4.00 2.62 9.15
C THR A 241 -3.29 3.95 8.91
N ARG A 242 -2.45 4.38 9.86
CA ARG A 242 -1.62 5.59 9.71
C ARG A 242 -0.65 5.47 8.54
N ALA A 243 0.08 4.38 8.45
CA ALA A 243 1.00 4.13 7.34
C ALA A 243 0.27 4.11 5.97
N SER A 244 -0.95 3.59 5.93
CA SER A 244 -1.79 3.60 4.72
C SER A 244 -2.20 5.01 4.32
N LEU A 245 -2.50 5.88 5.29
CA LEU A 245 -2.80 7.29 5.05
C LEU A 245 -1.56 8.04 4.56
N GLU A 246 -0.40 7.84 5.20
CA GLU A 246 0.88 8.42 4.79
C GLU A 246 1.29 7.99 3.38
N ALA A 247 1.09 6.71 3.05
CA ALA A 247 1.34 6.18 1.70
C ALA A 247 0.41 6.80 0.65
N LEU A 248 -0.86 7.03 0.97
CA LEU A 248 -1.81 7.69 0.09
C LEU A 248 -1.40 9.15 -0.16
N VAL A 249 -0.98 9.87 0.87
CA VAL A 249 -0.55 11.28 0.79
C VAL A 249 0.84 11.42 0.15
N GLY A 250 1.66 10.36 0.20
CA GLY A 250 3.02 10.33 -0.32
C GLY A 250 4.07 10.95 0.60
N ARG A 251 3.73 11.21 1.88
CA ARG A 251 4.66 11.73 2.91
C ARG A 251 4.22 11.35 4.32
N THR A 252 5.12 11.46 5.28
CA THR A 252 4.84 11.29 6.71
C THR A 252 3.97 12.43 7.26
N LEU A 253 3.04 12.10 8.19
CA LEU A 253 2.04 12.99 8.79
C LEU A 253 2.28 13.16 10.29
#